data_a05d9893437bd3399a2d456b1f9dc660
#
_entry.id   a05d9893437bd3399a2d456b1f9dc660
#
_cell.length_a   1.000
_cell.length_b   1.000
_cell.length_c   1.000
_cell.angle_alpha   90.00
_cell.angle_beta   90.00
_cell.angle_gamma   90.00
#
_symmetry.space_group_name_H-M   'P 1'
#
loop_
_entity.id
_entity.type
_entity.pdbx_description
1 polymer ?
#
loop_
_entity_poly.entity_id
_entity_poly.type
_entity_poly.pdbx_seq_one_letter_code
_entity_poly.pdbx_strand_id
1 'polypeptide(L)'
;IFKDYNNENQLIIEFSAPKLVFGNNFEELQTVDFSRVIDELLDRLSGLDIEISRETLENAKVFSIHYSKNFDLESISSRLIINTIGKLDISKRLDIAKTDYKNGGQIVRFHTNSYEIAFYDKVADLMQSKISDKRALENENIVQQKLLKTLDGKEILRMEVRLNKPKKIRHTFQKCGIKKVELIFKQLFNNDISKKVLNYFWDEFIEKSIYIVCQSENDTSTILSKCTLAGFNNN
;
A
#
# COMPACT_ATOMS: atom_id res chain seq x y z
N ILE A 1 -5.76 -18.39 9.83
CA ILE A 1 -6.11 -18.47 11.27
C ILE A 1 -7.58 -18.85 11.36
N PHE A 2 -7.86 -19.99 11.97
CA PHE A 2 -9.24 -20.38 12.31
C PHE A 2 -9.63 -19.67 13.61
N LYS A 3 -10.76 -18.96 13.61
CA LYS A 3 -11.37 -18.40 14.82
C LYS A 3 -12.77 -18.94 14.95
N ASP A 4 -13.09 -19.48 16.11
CA ASP A 4 -14.45 -19.84 16.48
C ASP A 4 -15.15 -18.58 16.99
N TYR A 5 -16.17 -18.14 16.28
CA TYR A 5 -17.06 -17.06 16.71
C TYR A 5 -18.49 -17.63 16.69
N ASN A 6 -19.09 -17.83 17.85
CA ASN A 6 -20.48 -18.27 18.01
C ASN A 6 -20.83 -19.62 17.33
N ASN A 7 -19.98 -20.63 17.44
CA ASN A 7 -20.11 -21.94 16.79
C ASN A 7 -20.00 -21.93 15.25
N GLU A 8 -19.52 -20.85 14.65
CA GLU A 8 -19.18 -20.82 13.22
C GLU A 8 -17.67 -20.76 13.03
N ASN A 9 -17.10 -21.75 12.36
CA ASN A 9 -15.70 -21.75 12.00
C ASN A 9 -15.45 -20.73 10.89
N GLN A 10 -14.59 -19.73 11.14
CA GLN A 10 -14.19 -18.74 10.16
C GLN A 10 -12.75 -18.96 9.71
N LEU A 11 -12.54 -19.04 8.41
CA LEU A 11 -11.21 -18.97 7.80
C LEU A 11 -10.86 -17.51 7.49
N ILE A 12 -9.80 -17.01 8.11
CA ILE A 12 -9.25 -15.68 7.79
C ILE A 12 -7.96 -15.86 7.00
N ILE A 13 -7.93 -15.29 5.80
CA ILE A 13 -6.79 -15.31 4.90
C ILE A 13 -6.18 -13.90 4.88
N GLU A 14 -4.89 -13.78 5.22
CA GLU A 14 -4.10 -12.57 5.11
C GLU A 14 -2.92 -12.83 4.18
N PHE A 15 -2.77 -12.02 3.14
CA PHE A 15 -1.74 -12.21 2.14
C PHE A 15 -1.39 -10.90 1.42
N SER A 16 -0.26 -10.90 0.74
CA SER A 16 0.14 -9.83 -0.18
C SER A 16 -0.14 -10.29 -1.61
N ALA A 17 -1.16 -9.70 -2.25
CA ALA A 17 -1.54 -10.08 -3.60
C ALA A 17 -0.40 -9.89 -4.64
N PRO A 18 0.42 -8.80 -4.62
CA PRO A 18 1.58 -8.71 -5.50
C PRO A 18 2.62 -9.81 -5.25
N LYS A 19 2.92 -10.14 -3.99
CA LYS A 19 3.86 -11.23 -3.68
C LYS A 19 3.34 -12.58 -4.16
N LEU A 20 2.04 -12.80 -4.05
CA LEU A 20 1.40 -14.03 -4.50
C LEU A 20 1.59 -14.26 -6.00
N VAL A 21 1.38 -13.20 -6.80
CA VAL A 21 1.37 -13.28 -8.27
C VAL A 21 2.76 -13.10 -8.88
N PHE A 22 3.56 -12.16 -8.35
CA PHE A 22 4.84 -11.76 -8.94
C PHE A 22 6.06 -12.22 -8.13
N GLY A 23 5.87 -12.85 -6.96
CA GLY A 23 6.95 -13.21 -6.04
C GLY A 23 7.60 -12.00 -5.35
N ASN A 24 7.12 -10.79 -5.59
CA ASN A 24 7.61 -9.55 -5.00
C ASN A 24 6.47 -8.57 -4.75
N ASN A 25 6.72 -7.53 -3.97
CA ASN A 25 5.74 -6.47 -3.70
C ASN A 25 6.12 -5.12 -4.32
N PHE A 26 6.94 -5.14 -5.35
CA PHE A 26 7.30 -3.95 -6.13
C PHE A 26 6.34 -3.74 -7.29
N GLU A 27 6.05 -4.82 -8.03
CA GLU A 27 5.12 -4.77 -9.15
C GLU A 27 3.71 -4.42 -8.67
N GLU A 28 3.01 -3.61 -9.47
CA GLU A 28 1.67 -3.12 -9.16
C GLU A 28 0.63 -3.95 -9.92
N LEU A 29 -0.33 -4.49 -9.18
CA LEU A 29 -1.44 -5.24 -9.73
C LEU A 29 -2.43 -4.33 -10.45
N GLN A 30 -2.99 -4.84 -11.54
CA GLN A 30 -4.06 -4.22 -12.29
C GLN A 30 -5.38 -4.96 -12.05
N THR A 31 -6.51 -4.31 -12.34
CA THR A 31 -7.83 -4.95 -12.19
C THR A 31 -7.95 -6.26 -12.98
N VAL A 32 -7.24 -6.35 -14.11
CA VAL A 32 -7.21 -7.56 -14.95
C VAL A 32 -6.49 -8.75 -14.31
N ASP A 33 -5.63 -8.50 -13.33
CA ASP A 33 -4.91 -9.57 -12.61
C ASP A 33 -5.78 -10.31 -11.59
N PHE A 34 -7.02 -9.86 -11.35
CA PHE A 34 -7.91 -10.44 -10.33
C PHE A 34 -8.08 -11.94 -10.49
N SER A 35 -8.35 -12.41 -11.71
CA SER A 35 -8.52 -13.85 -11.97
C SER A 35 -7.27 -14.64 -11.59
N ARG A 36 -6.09 -14.13 -11.95
CA ARG A 36 -4.82 -14.75 -11.62
C ARG A 36 -4.57 -14.81 -10.10
N VAL A 37 -4.93 -13.74 -9.37
CA VAL A 37 -4.85 -13.74 -7.90
C VAL A 37 -5.75 -14.81 -7.29
N ILE A 38 -6.96 -15.00 -7.81
CA ILE A 38 -7.89 -16.03 -7.34
C ILE A 38 -7.32 -17.43 -7.64
N ASP A 39 -6.79 -17.66 -8.84
CA ASP A 39 -6.20 -18.93 -9.23
C ASP A 39 -5.03 -19.33 -8.32
N GLU A 40 -4.10 -18.40 -8.07
CA GLU A 40 -2.96 -18.60 -7.17
C GLU A 40 -3.39 -18.84 -5.72
N LEU A 41 -4.46 -18.18 -5.25
CA LEU A 41 -5.00 -18.45 -3.91
C LEU A 41 -5.61 -19.84 -3.81
N LEU A 42 -6.40 -20.24 -4.81
CA LEU A 42 -7.01 -21.57 -4.83
C LEU A 42 -5.93 -22.68 -4.83
N ASP A 43 -4.89 -22.52 -5.65
CA ASP A 43 -3.77 -23.47 -5.71
C ASP A 43 -3.06 -23.58 -4.36
N ARG A 44 -2.73 -22.46 -3.73
CA ARG A 44 -2.06 -22.47 -2.42
C ARG A 44 -2.93 -23.01 -1.29
N LEU A 45 -4.24 -22.76 -1.32
CA LEU A 45 -5.16 -23.29 -0.32
C LEU A 45 -5.34 -24.79 -0.50
N SER A 46 -5.46 -25.28 -1.74
CA SER A 46 -5.49 -26.71 -2.06
C SER A 46 -4.22 -27.42 -1.58
N GLY A 47 -3.05 -26.81 -1.74
CA GLY A 47 -1.77 -27.31 -1.20
C GLY A 47 -1.71 -27.38 0.33
N LEU A 48 -2.68 -26.78 1.03
CA LEU A 48 -2.87 -26.84 2.48
C LEU A 48 -4.08 -27.71 2.89
N ASP A 49 -4.60 -28.53 1.97
CA ASP A 49 -5.83 -29.33 2.14
C ASP A 49 -7.08 -28.49 2.47
N ILE A 50 -7.10 -27.24 2.00
CA ILE A 50 -8.25 -26.35 2.16
C ILE A 50 -8.95 -26.20 0.82
N GLU A 51 -10.11 -26.85 0.70
CA GLU A 51 -10.95 -26.71 -0.49
C GLU A 51 -11.97 -25.60 -0.34
N ILE A 52 -11.96 -24.65 -1.26
CA ILE A 52 -12.90 -23.53 -1.30
C ILE A 52 -13.29 -23.24 -2.75
N SER A 53 -14.55 -22.92 -3.00
CA SER A 53 -14.96 -22.55 -4.34
C SER A 53 -14.45 -21.18 -4.75
N ARG A 54 -14.21 -21.00 -6.06
CA ARG A 54 -13.87 -19.69 -6.65
C ARG A 54 -14.86 -18.60 -6.23
N GLU A 55 -16.16 -18.89 -6.35
CA GLU A 55 -17.23 -17.96 -6.02
C GLU A 55 -17.16 -17.52 -4.55
N THR A 56 -16.90 -18.43 -3.63
CA THR A 56 -16.74 -18.13 -2.20
C THR A 56 -15.56 -17.20 -1.96
N LEU A 57 -14.42 -17.42 -2.65
CA LEU A 57 -13.23 -16.59 -2.55
C LEU A 57 -13.47 -15.18 -3.13
N GLU A 58 -14.07 -15.10 -4.30
CA GLU A 58 -14.40 -13.83 -4.96
C GLU A 58 -15.33 -12.97 -4.10
N ASN A 59 -16.31 -13.59 -3.44
CA ASN A 59 -17.29 -12.92 -2.58
C ASN A 59 -16.87 -12.86 -1.10
N ALA A 60 -15.64 -13.26 -0.76
CA ALA A 60 -15.13 -13.22 0.59
C ALA A 60 -15.15 -11.79 1.16
N LYS A 61 -15.63 -11.63 2.40
CA LYS A 61 -15.69 -10.34 3.08
C LYS A 61 -14.28 -9.82 3.37
N VAL A 62 -14.04 -8.55 3.08
CA VAL A 62 -12.76 -7.88 3.34
C VAL A 62 -12.84 -7.07 4.63
N PHE A 63 -11.95 -7.39 5.57
CA PHE A 63 -11.84 -6.72 6.87
C PHE A 63 -10.75 -5.66 6.90
N SER A 64 -9.70 -5.83 6.11
CA SER A 64 -8.57 -4.92 5.99
C SER A 64 -8.11 -4.90 4.54
N ILE A 65 -7.68 -3.72 4.06
CA ILE A 65 -7.15 -3.58 2.71
C ILE A 65 -6.03 -2.53 2.68
N HIS A 66 -4.99 -2.81 1.88
CA HIS A 66 -3.87 -1.92 1.65
C HIS A 66 -3.83 -1.54 0.17
N TYR A 67 -3.83 -0.24 -0.11
CA TYR A 67 -3.59 0.31 -1.43
C TYR A 67 -2.24 1.00 -1.46
N SER A 68 -1.51 0.87 -2.54
CA SER A 68 -0.18 1.47 -2.66
C SER A 68 0.13 1.93 -4.08
N LYS A 69 1.05 2.90 -4.19
CA LYS A 69 1.59 3.40 -5.45
C LYS A 69 3.08 3.65 -5.33
N ASN A 70 3.83 3.25 -6.33
CA ASN A 70 5.25 3.57 -6.50
C ASN A 70 5.39 4.81 -7.38
N PHE A 71 6.27 5.73 -7.00
CA PHE A 71 6.62 6.92 -7.73
C PHE A 71 8.10 6.83 -8.10
N ASP A 72 8.41 6.77 -9.39
CA ASP A 72 9.78 6.90 -9.86
C ASP A 72 10.16 8.39 -9.80
N LEU A 73 11.12 8.69 -8.94
CA LEU A 73 11.54 10.06 -8.66
C LEU A 73 12.70 10.52 -9.56
N GLU A 74 13.11 9.65 -10.52
CA GLU A 74 14.25 9.92 -11.39
C GLU A 74 15.52 10.23 -10.60
N SER A 75 15.89 11.53 -10.48
CA SER A 75 17.11 12.00 -9.79
C SER A 75 16.84 12.59 -8.41
N ILE A 76 15.59 12.65 -7.97
CA ILE A 76 15.23 13.22 -6.65
C ILE A 76 15.30 12.14 -5.58
N SER A 77 16.08 12.37 -4.53
CA SER A 77 16.22 11.39 -3.46
C SER A 77 14.88 11.13 -2.72
N SER A 78 14.47 9.88 -2.65
CA SER A 78 13.31 9.41 -1.89
C SER A 78 13.42 9.82 -0.41
N ARG A 79 14.63 9.76 0.16
CA ARG A 79 14.92 10.21 1.53
C ARG A 79 14.62 11.70 1.72
N LEU A 80 14.96 12.56 0.75
CA LEU A 80 14.67 13.99 0.83
C LEU A 80 13.17 14.23 0.91
N ILE A 81 12.38 13.55 0.07
CA ILE A 81 10.91 13.66 0.07
C ILE A 81 10.32 13.13 1.37
N ILE A 82 10.76 11.97 1.85
CA ILE A 82 10.31 11.40 3.13
C ILE A 82 10.58 12.36 4.29
N ASN A 83 11.78 12.93 4.36
CA ASN A 83 12.15 13.90 5.39
C ASN A 83 11.29 15.18 5.29
N THR A 84 10.97 15.62 4.08
CA THR A 84 10.09 16.77 3.86
C THR A 84 8.67 16.48 4.32
N ILE A 85 8.09 15.33 3.94
CA ILE A 85 6.78 14.88 4.43
C ILE A 85 6.78 14.76 5.94
N GLY A 86 7.86 14.24 6.51
CA GLY A 86 8.04 14.11 7.96
C GLY A 86 8.03 15.45 8.72
N LYS A 87 8.38 16.56 8.07
CA LYS A 87 8.33 17.91 8.67
C LYS A 87 6.94 18.57 8.60
N LEU A 88 6.02 18.03 7.78
CA LEU A 88 4.66 18.57 7.70
C LEU A 88 3.93 18.39 9.04
N ASP A 89 3.15 19.40 9.45
CA ASP A 89 2.42 19.38 10.73
C ASP A 89 1.10 18.59 10.65
N ILE A 90 1.17 17.40 10.06
CA ILE A 90 0.03 16.51 9.84
C ILE A 90 -0.51 15.98 11.16
N SER A 91 0.38 15.58 12.05
CA SER A 91 0.02 14.96 13.33
C SER A 91 -0.84 15.86 14.20
N LYS A 92 -0.47 17.15 14.31
CA LYS A 92 -1.23 18.12 15.09
C LYS A 92 -2.57 18.46 14.44
N ARG A 93 -2.57 18.66 13.11
CA ARG A 93 -3.78 19.06 12.37
C ARG A 93 -4.87 17.99 12.40
N LEU A 94 -4.48 16.70 12.37
CA LEU A 94 -5.41 15.57 12.23
C LEU A 94 -5.51 14.70 13.49
N ASP A 95 -4.85 15.09 14.57
CA ASP A 95 -4.80 14.32 15.83
C ASP A 95 -4.44 12.84 15.59
N ILE A 96 -3.36 12.60 14.89
CA ILE A 96 -2.83 11.27 14.55
C ILE A 96 -1.42 11.09 15.10
N ALA A 97 -1.07 9.85 15.43
CA ALA A 97 0.29 9.52 15.80
C ALA A 97 1.22 9.52 14.58
N LYS A 98 2.45 9.97 14.77
CA LYS A 98 3.52 9.94 13.78
C LYS A 98 4.64 9.02 14.27
N THR A 99 5.16 8.21 13.38
CA THR A 99 6.34 7.39 13.66
C THR A 99 7.38 7.63 12.58
N ASP A 100 8.53 8.14 12.99
CA ASP A 100 9.72 8.26 12.15
C ASP A 100 10.65 7.09 12.46
N TYR A 101 10.96 6.29 11.43
CA TYR A 101 11.92 5.21 11.63
C TYR A 101 13.36 5.74 11.62
N LYS A 102 14.14 5.29 12.61
CA LYS A 102 15.53 5.74 12.84
C LYS A 102 16.54 5.30 11.77
N ASN A 103 16.18 4.45 10.83
CA ASN A 103 17.07 3.97 9.77
C ASN A 103 17.41 5.06 8.74
N GLY A 104 17.81 6.24 9.21
CA GLY A 104 18.26 7.33 8.36
C GLY A 104 17.18 8.04 7.55
N GLY A 105 15.91 8.04 8.01
CA GLY A 105 14.81 8.76 7.33
C GLY A 105 14.25 8.03 6.12
N GLN A 106 14.32 6.72 6.10
CA GLN A 106 13.82 5.90 4.98
C GLN A 106 12.31 5.66 5.01
N ILE A 107 11.63 5.99 6.11
CA ILE A 107 10.18 5.80 6.25
C ILE A 107 9.58 6.81 7.22
N VAL A 108 8.40 7.33 6.87
CA VAL A 108 7.52 8.08 7.77
C VAL A 108 6.12 7.46 7.73
N ARG A 109 5.49 7.33 8.88
CA ARG A 109 4.13 6.78 9.03
C ARG A 109 3.26 7.71 9.86
N PHE A 110 2.04 7.88 9.42
CA PHE A 110 0.97 8.55 10.16
C PHE A 110 -0.13 7.53 10.40
N HIS A 111 -0.50 7.29 11.65
CA HIS A 111 -1.36 6.16 11.97
C HIS A 111 -2.33 6.43 13.12
N THR A 112 -3.45 5.71 13.07
CA THR A 112 -4.44 5.55 14.11
C THR A 112 -4.70 4.04 14.29
N ASN A 113 -5.58 3.68 15.24
CA ASN A 113 -6.00 2.28 15.40
C ASN A 113 -6.81 1.72 14.21
N SER A 114 -7.21 2.54 13.25
CA SER A 114 -8.11 2.13 12.16
C SER A 114 -7.51 2.29 10.77
N TYR A 115 -6.44 3.08 10.62
CA TYR A 115 -5.75 3.28 9.36
C TYR A 115 -4.31 3.74 9.58
N GLU A 116 -3.48 3.54 8.56
CA GLU A 116 -2.10 4.01 8.48
C GLU A 116 -1.83 4.55 7.08
N ILE A 117 -1.00 5.60 7.00
CA ILE A 117 -0.41 6.08 5.75
C ILE A 117 1.09 6.03 5.94
N ALA A 118 1.78 5.38 5.02
CA ALA A 118 3.22 5.26 5.04
C ALA A 118 3.82 5.81 3.74
N PHE A 119 4.96 6.50 3.89
CA PHE A 119 5.82 6.90 2.79
C PHE A 119 7.20 6.33 3.05
N TYR A 120 7.76 5.59 2.10
CA TYR A 120 9.06 4.97 2.29
C TYR A 120 9.83 4.73 1.00
N ASP A 121 11.15 4.63 1.16
CA ASP A 121 12.07 4.22 0.10
C ASP A 121 11.84 2.76 -0.24
N LYS A 122 11.28 2.51 -1.42
CA LYS A 122 10.91 1.16 -1.83
C LYS A 122 12.09 0.29 -2.18
N VAL A 123 13.16 0.86 -2.71
CA VAL A 123 14.39 0.14 -3.03
C VAL A 123 15.09 -0.30 -1.75
N ALA A 124 15.23 0.61 -0.79
CA ALA A 124 15.80 0.28 0.53
C ALA A 124 14.97 -0.77 1.29
N ASP A 125 13.62 -0.69 1.23
CA ASP A 125 12.71 -1.69 1.81
C ASP A 125 12.93 -3.08 1.21
N LEU A 126 13.08 -3.18 -0.10
CA LEU A 126 13.35 -4.45 -0.78
C LEU A 126 14.74 -5.01 -0.41
N MET A 127 15.73 -4.15 -0.22
CA MET A 127 17.06 -4.58 0.22
C MET A 127 17.04 -5.13 1.65
N GLN A 128 16.30 -4.48 2.55
CA GLN A 128 16.16 -4.92 3.95
C GLN A 128 15.36 -6.22 4.08
N SER A 129 14.34 -6.44 3.25
CA SER A 129 13.53 -7.65 3.30
C SER A 129 14.35 -8.92 3.05
N LYS A 130 15.46 -8.84 2.30
CA LYS A 130 16.43 -9.93 2.13
C LYS A 130 17.05 -10.41 3.44
N ILE A 131 17.23 -9.51 4.39
CA ILE A 131 17.92 -9.81 5.67
C ILE A 131 16.93 -10.47 6.65
N SER A 132 15.66 -10.08 6.61
CA SER A 132 14.64 -10.55 7.54
C SER A 132 13.96 -11.87 7.12
N ASP A 133 13.92 -12.16 5.83
CA ASP A 133 13.13 -13.27 5.27
C ASP A 133 14.00 -14.52 5.02
N LYS A 134 14.61 -15.05 6.10
CA LYS A 134 15.34 -16.34 6.07
C LYS A 134 14.44 -17.53 5.70
N ARG A 135 13.12 -17.31 5.57
CA ARG A 135 12.12 -18.33 5.23
C ARG A 135 11.62 -18.24 3.79
N ALA A 136 12.07 -17.24 3.02
CA ALA A 136 11.70 -17.15 1.60
C ALA A 136 12.29 -18.35 0.85
N LEU A 137 11.46 -19.03 0.09
CA LEU A 137 11.89 -20.11 -0.81
C LEU A 137 13.00 -19.58 -1.73
N GLU A 138 13.99 -20.42 -2.07
CA GLU A 138 15.15 -20.03 -2.89
C GLU A 138 14.75 -19.33 -4.20
N ASN A 139 13.63 -19.72 -4.79
CA ASN A 139 13.10 -19.12 -6.02
C ASN A 139 12.64 -17.67 -5.83
N GLU A 140 12.06 -17.30 -4.68
CA GLU A 140 11.66 -15.92 -4.38
C GLU A 140 12.88 -15.00 -4.23
N ASN A 141 13.97 -15.52 -3.68
CA ASN A 141 15.25 -14.81 -3.61
C ASN A 141 15.84 -14.49 -4.98
N ILE A 142 15.72 -15.38 -5.96
CA ILE A 142 16.22 -15.17 -7.33
C ILE A 142 15.43 -14.07 -8.03
N VAL A 143 14.09 -14.08 -7.91
CA VAL A 143 13.22 -13.05 -8.48
C VAL A 143 13.54 -11.68 -7.87
N GLN A 144 13.66 -11.61 -6.56
CA GLN A 144 14.00 -10.38 -5.85
C GLN A 144 15.40 -9.86 -6.18
N GLN A 145 16.38 -10.74 -6.36
CA GLN A 145 17.74 -10.35 -6.78
C GLN A 145 17.78 -9.78 -8.20
N LYS A 146 17.03 -10.37 -9.14
CA LYS A 146 16.90 -9.85 -10.50
C LYS A 146 16.25 -8.47 -10.47
N LEU A 147 15.15 -8.33 -9.73
CA LEU A 147 14.45 -7.05 -9.57
C LEU A 147 15.39 -5.96 -9.01
N LEU A 148 16.14 -6.26 -7.95
CA LEU A 148 17.06 -5.29 -7.34
C LEU A 148 18.15 -4.81 -8.30
N LYS A 149 18.63 -5.69 -9.21
CA LYS A 149 19.58 -5.29 -10.27
C LYS A 149 18.95 -4.29 -11.25
N THR A 150 17.66 -4.44 -11.57
CA THR A 150 16.95 -3.49 -12.47
C THR A 150 16.63 -2.16 -11.79
N LEU A 151 16.66 -2.12 -10.46
CA LEU A 151 16.36 -0.94 -9.64
C LEU A 151 17.63 -0.25 -9.13
N ASP A 152 18.82 -0.72 -9.56
CA ASP A 152 20.08 -0.14 -9.13
C ASP A 152 20.17 1.33 -9.57
N GLY A 153 20.48 2.20 -8.62
CA GLY A 153 20.53 3.65 -8.85
C GLY A 153 19.16 4.34 -9.00
N LYS A 154 18.04 3.63 -8.89
CA LYS A 154 16.71 4.24 -8.95
C LYS A 154 16.23 4.72 -7.57
N GLU A 155 15.54 5.86 -7.58
CA GLU A 155 14.89 6.46 -6.42
C GLU A 155 13.38 6.23 -6.52
N ILE A 156 12.85 5.30 -5.73
CA ILE A 156 11.42 4.93 -5.75
C ILE A 156 10.79 5.24 -4.40
N LEU A 157 9.91 6.25 -4.39
CA LEU A 157 9.05 6.52 -3.25
C LEU A 157 7.80 5.64 -3.33
N ARG A 158 7.44 4.96 -2.24
CA ARG A 158 6.14 4.30 -2.14
C ARG A 158 5.25 5.00 -1.13
N MET A 159 4.04 5.29 -1.57
CA MET A 159 2.92 5.65 -0.71
C MET A 159 2.07 4.42 -0.48
N GLU A 160 1.68 4.16 0.76
CA GLU A 160 0.80 3.06 1.13
C GLU A 160 -0.28 3.54 2.10
N VAL A 161 -1.52 3.20 1.81
CA VAL A 161 -2.68 3.47 2.67
C VAL A 161 -3.25 2.14 3.15
N ARG A 162 -3.25 1.93 4.46
CA ARG A 162 -3.77 0.74 5.13
C ARG A 162 -5.07 1.08 5.83
N LEU A 163 -6.15 0.43 5.46
CA LEU A 163 -7.47 0.55 6.09
C LEU A 163 -7.75 -0.74 6.88
N ASN A 164 -7.57 -0.67 8.20
CA ASN A 164 -7.49 -1.85 9.05
C ASN A 164 -8.84 -2.29 9.66
N LYS A 165 -9.94 -1.57 9.35
CA LYS A 165 -11.27 -1.88 9.89
C LYS A 165 -12.35 -1.64 8.85
N PRO A 166 -13.37 -2.50 8.74
CA PRO A 166 -14.47 -2.34 7.79
C PRO A 166 -15.19 -1.00 7.91
N LYS A 167 -15.38 -0.50 9.13
CA LYS A 167 -15.98 0.82 9.38
C LYS A 167 -15.14 1.95 8.75
N LYS A 168 -13.80 1.86 8.85
CA LYS A 168 -12.91 2.85 8.24
C LYS A 168 -12.92 2.75 6.72
N ILE A 169 -12.95 1.54 6.15
CA ILE A 169 -13.06 1.34 4.70
C ILE A 169 -14.33 2.03 4.18
N ARG A 170 -15.50 1.74 4.76
CA ARG A 170 -16.77 2.38 4.36
C ARG A 170 -16.73 3.89 4.47
N HIS A 171 -16.23 4.42 5.57
CA HIS A 171 -16.09 5.86 5.77
C HIS A 171 -15.17 6.51 4.73
N THR A 172 -14.03 5.88 4.46
CA THR A 172 -13.09 6.37 3.42
C THR A 172 -13.75 6.36 2.05
N PHE A 173 -14.44 5.28 1.67
CA PHE A 173 -15.13 5.19 0.39
C PHE A 173 -16.21 6.26 0.23
N GLN A 174 -16.96 6.53 1.29
CA GLN A 174 -17.94 7.63 1.30
C GLN A 174 -17.26 8.98 1.03
N LYS A 175 -16.11 9.26 1.67
CA LYS A 175 -15.32 10.48 1.46
C LYS A 175 -14.77 10.58 0.03
N CYS A 176 -14.36 9.46 -0.56
CA CYS A 176 -13.88 9.36 -1.95
C CYS A 176 -15.02 9.40 -3.00
N GLY A 177 -16.29 9.53 -2.59
CA GLY A 177 -17.42 9.47 -3.51
C GLY A 177 -17.68 8.08 -4.12
N ILE A 178 -17.12 7.02 -3.54
CA ILE A 178 -17.33 5.63 -3.95
C ILE A 178 -18.65 5.16 -3.37
N LYS A 179 -19.64 4.96 -4.24
CA LYS A 179 -21.01 4.58 -3.85
C LYS A 179 -21.31 3.14 -4.26
N LYS A 180 -22.18 2.45 -3.51
CA LYS A 180 -22.71 1.12 -3.85
C LYS A 180 -21.65 0.03 -4.02
N VAL A 181 -20.58 0.06 -3.22
CA VAL A 181 -19.55 -0.98 -3.21
C VAL A 181 -19.68 -1.80 -1.94
N GLU A 182 -19.84 -3.10 -2.09
CA GLU A 182 -19.78 -4.05 -0.99
C GLU A 182 -18.31 -4.32 -0.60
N LEU A 183 -18.06 -4.61 0.68
CA LEU A 183 -16.73 -4.96 1.14
C LEU A 183 -16.43 -6.43 0.86
N ILE A 184 -16.45 -6.82 -0.41
CA ILE A 184 -16.08 -8.14 -0.90
C ILE A 184 -14.86 -8.07 -1.80
N PHE A 185 -14.09 -9.14 -1.87
CA PHE A 185 -12.78 -9.14 -2.52
C PHE A 185 -12.86 -8.70 -3.99
N LYS A 186 -13.78 -9.28 -4.76
CA LYS A 186 -14.00 -8.95 -6.18
C LYS A 186 -14.25 -7.46 -6.44
N GLN A 187 -15.02 -6.79 -5.59
CA GLN A 187 -15.34 -5.38 -5.79
C GLN A 187 -14.20 -4.46 -5.35
N LEU A 188 -13.43 -4.86 -4.35
CA LEU A 188 -12.36 -4.05 -3.81
C LEU A 188 -11.04 -4.19 -4.59
N PHE A 189 -10.88 -5.25 -5.36
CA PHE A 189 -9.75 -5.43 -6.28
C PHE A 189 -9.99 -4.62 -7.56
N ASN A 190 -9.81 -3.30 -7.45
CA ASN A 190 -10.17 -2.36 -8.51
C ASN A 190 -9.24 -1.14 -8.48
N ASN A 191 -8.61 -0.84 -9.61
CA ASN A 191 -7.65 0.25 -9.75
C ASN A 191 -8.28 1.63 -9.52
N ASP A 192 -9.51 1.86 -9.98
CA ASP A 192 -10.19 3.15 -9.79
C ASP A 192 -10.47 3.40 -8.31
N ILE A 193 -10.84 2.36 -7.56
CA ILE A 193 -11.00 2.45 -6.10
C ILE A 193 -9.66 2.77 -5.45
N SER A 194 -8.60 2.04 -5.81
CA SER A 194 -7.24 2.27 -5.30
C SER A 194 -6.81 3.71 -5.57
N LYS A 195 -6.93 4.18 -6.81
CA LYS A 195 -6.57 5.54 -7.23
C LYS A 195 -7.35 6.61 -6.44
N LYS A 196 -8.67 6.47 -6.30
CA LYS A 196 -9.49 7.42 -5.53
C LYS A 196 -9.11 7.47 -4.06
N VAL A 197 -8.81 6.32 -3.45
CA VAL A 197 -8.39 6.25 -2.04
C VAL A 197 -7.03 6.91 -1.87
N LEU A 198 -6.05 6.58 -2.70
CA LEU A 198 -4.71 7.16 -2.63
C LEU A 198 -4.73 8.66 -2.85
N ASN A 199 -5.45 9.16 -3.86
CA ASN A 199 -5.61 10.59 -4.12
C ASN A 199 -6.26 11.31 -2.93
N TYR A 200 -7.36 10.77 -2.38
CA TYR A 200 -8.01 11.35 -1.21
C TYR A 200 -7.05 11.52 -0.03
N PHE A 201 -6.23 10.52 0.25
CA PHE A 201 -5.27 10.63 1.34
C PHE A 201 -4.09 11.56 0.99
N TRP A 202 -3.65 11.58 -0.27
CA TRP A 202 -2.66 12.56 -0.72
C TRP A 202 -3.15 13.99 -0.51
N ASP A 203 -4.33 14.32 -1.01
CA ASP A 203 -4.92 15.66 -0.90
C ASP A 203 -5.12 16.07 0.57
N GLU A 204 -5.70 15.18 1.39
CA GLU A 204 -5.97 15.47 2.80
C GLU A 204 -4.70 15.61 3.64
N PHE A 205 -3.68 14.83 3.37
CA PHE A 205 -2.50 14.74 4.23
C PHE A 205 -1.34 15.60 3.71
N ILE A 206 -1.10 15.59 2.43
CA ILE A 206 0.06 16.24 1.85
C ILE A 206 -0.31 17.61 1.30
N GLU A 207 -1.22 17.69 0.34
CA GLU A 207 -1.52 18.93 -0.37
C GLU A 207 -2.04 20.01 0.58
N LYS A 208 -3.02 19.70 1.42
CA LYS A 208 -3.54 20.66 2.41
C LYS A 208 -2.50 21.08 3.44
N SER A 209 -1.49 20.26 3.71
CA SER A 209 -0.41 20.59 4.64
C SER A 209 0.67 21.46 3.99
N ILE A 210 0.89 21.31 2.68
CA ILE A 210 1.85 22.13 1.93
C ILE A 210 1.40 23.60 1.89
N TYR A 211 0.11 23.87 1.70
CA TYR A 211 -0.41 25.25 1.72
C TYR A 211 -0.08 26.01 3.01
N ILE A 212 0.09 25.32 4.12
CA ILE A 212 0.46 25.91 5.41
C ILE A 212 1.97 26.20 5.48
N VAL A 213 2.79 25.38 4.82
CA VAL A 213 4.26 25.49 4.86
C VAL A 213 4.78 26.45 3.77
N CYS A 214 4.14 26.50 2.61
CA CYS A 214 4.59 27.28 1.45
C CYS A 214 4.43 28.79 1.59
N GLN A 215 3.89 29.29 2.69
CA GLN A 215 4.03 30.72 3.02
C GLN A 215 5.47 31.10 3.40
N SER A 216 6.35 30.12 3.59
CA SER A 216 7.73 30.34 4.03
C SER A 216 8.85 29.80 3.13
N GLU A 217 8.63 28.82 2.22
CA GLU A 217 9.69 28.24 1.38
C GLU A 217 9.19 27.71 0.04
N ASN A 218 9.57 28.36 -1.06
CA ASN A 218 9.13 28.06 -2.44
C ASN A 218 9.57 26.69 -3.01
N ASP A 219 10.60 26.04 -2.46
CA ASP A 219 11.18 24.82 -3.06
C ASP A 219 10.40 23.53 -2.79
N THR A 220 9.76 23.46 -1.63
CA THR A 220 9.08 22.23 -1.19
C THR A 220 7.81 21.96 -1.99
N SER A 221 7.06 23.01 -2.39
CA SER A 221 5.83 22.86 -3.15
C SER A 221 6.07 22.34 -4.56
N THR A 222 7.17 22.75 -5.18
CA THR A 222 7.54 22.34 -6.54
C THR A 222 7.93 20.86 -6.59
N ILE A 223 8.61 20.35 -5.57
CA ILE A 223 9.02 18.94 -5.48
C ILE A 223 7.79 18.05 -5.29
N LEU A 224 6.89 18.41 -4.37
CA LEU A 224 5.71 17.61 -4.08
C LEU A 224 4.65 17.69 -5.20
N SER A 225 4.52 18.82 -5.88
CA SER A 225 3.64 18.95 -7.06
C SER A 225 4.12 18.10 -8.23
N LYS A 226 5.44 17.96 -8.44
CA LYS A 226 6.01 17.03 -9.43
C LYS A 226 5.69 15.57 -9.11
N CYS A 227 5.73 15.16 -7.84
CA CYS A 227 5.30 13.83 -7.42
C CYS A 227 3.82 13.56 -7.74
N THR A 228 2.95 14.56 -7.53
CA THR A 228 1.52 14.47 -7.84
C THR A 228 1.29 14.29 -9.34
N LEU A 229 1.95 15.10 -10.17
CA LEU A 229 1.81 15.04 -11.64
C LEU A 229 2.39 13.75 -12.23
N ALA A 230 3.54 13.28 -11.75
CA ALA A 230 4.17 12.06 -12.26
C ALA A 230 3.46 10.78 -11.84
N GLY A 231 2.88 10.73 -10.64
CA GLY A 231 2.33 9.49 -10.06
C GLY A 231 0.87 9.21 -10.38
N PHE A 232 0.04 10.23 -10.56
CA PHE A 232 -1.40 10.05 -10.71
C PHE A 232 -1.93 10.28 -12.14
N ASN A 233 -1.16 10.92 -13.00
CA ASN A 233 -1.57 11.22 -14.39
C ASN A 233 -1.07 10.21 -15.43
N ASN A 234 -0.11 9.34 -15.10
CA ASN A 234 0.35 8.28 -15.99
C ASN A 234 -0.40 6.98 -15.69
N ASN A 235 -1.61 6.88 -16.24
CA ASN A 235 -2.28 5.64 -16.68
C ASN A 235 -3.51 6.01 -17.50
#